data_acffb7a55fd31bb486d66f0dc29cc1be
#
_entry.id   acffb7a55fd31bb486d66f0dc29cc1be
#
_cell.length_a   1.000
_cell.length_b   1.000
_cell.length_c   1.000
_cell.angle_alpha   90.00
_cell.angle_beta   90.00
_cell.angle_gamma   90.00
#
_symmetry.space_group_name_H-M   'P 1'
#
loop_
_entity.id
_entity.type
_entity.pdbx_description
1 polymer ?
#
loop_
_entity_poly.entity_id
_entity_poly.type
_entity_poly.pdbx_seq_one_letter_code
_entity_poly.pdbx_strand_id
1 'polypeptide(L)'
;MTRIMTNVSAINGQRNLARTGLRMGKTLEKLASGYRINRAADDAAGLAISEKMRAQIRGNKQALRNAQDGISMLQTAEGAMDEVHAILQRMRELAVQAANGTYADNGPERTSIGEEIVQLRKEIDRIAYSTEFNGQKVLTGALSSMAAGVPGTKGRRSATRTLARAGRIW
;
A
#
# COMPACT_ATOMS: atom_id res chain seq x y z
N MET A 1 79.30 -15.34 -0.30
CA MET A 1 79.30 -14.87 -1.70
C MET A 1 78.37 -13.64 -1.76
N THR A 2 78.92 -12.46 -1.85
CA THR A 2 78.21 -11.19 -2.02
C THR A 2 77.74 -11.13 -3.47
N ARG A 3 76.44 -11.31 -3.74
CA ARG A 3 75.89 -11.05 -5.08
C ARG A 3 75.82 -9.55 -5.29
N ILE A 4 76.69 -9.02 -6.09
CA ILE A 4 76.89 -7.57 -6.36
C ILE A 4 75.75 -6.99 -7.21
N MET A 5 75.00 -7.82 -7.93
CA MET A 5 73.96 -7.37 -8.87
C MET A 5 72.52 -7.47 -8.32
N THR A 6 72.25 -8.11 -7.20
CA THR A 6 70.88 -8.25 -6.68
C THR A 6 70.89 -8.31 -5.16
N ASN A 7 70.34 -7.28 -4.50
CA ASN A 7 70.16 -7.25 -3.04
C ASN A 7 68.84 -7.92 -2.64
N VAL A 8 68.91 -9.22 -2.31
CA VAL A 8 67.77 -10.05 -1.92
C VAL A 8 67.09 -9.50 -0.66
N SER A 9 67.86 -8.94 0.28
CA SER A 9 67.33 -8.36 1.51
C SER A 9 66.48 -7.11 1.23
N ALA A 10 66.91 -6.25 0.31
CA ALA A 10 66.14 -5.08 -0.12
C ALA A 10 64.82 -5.47 -0.81
N ILE A 11 64.85 -6.48 -1.67
CA ILE A 11 63.64 -6.99 -2.36
C ILE A 11 62.69 -7.59 -1.37
N ASN A 12 63.15 -8.34 -0.37
CA ASN A 12 62.29 -8.87 0.68
C ASN A 12 61.71 -7.78 1.57
N GLY A 13 62.49 -6.75 1.90
CA GLY A 13 62.01 -5.57 2.62
C GLY A 13 60.88 -4.83 1.85
N GLN A 14 61.09 -4.61 0.55
CA GLN A 14 60.08 -3.99 -0.30
C GLN A 14 58.77 -4.80 -0.40
N ARG A 15 58.88 -6.14 -0.56
CA ARG A 15 57.71 -7.04 -0.56
C ARG A 15 56.96 -6.99 0.77
N ASN A 16 57.64 -6.98 1.88
CA ASN A 16 57.02 -6.90 3.19
C ASN A 16 56.31 -5.56 3.43
N LEU A 17 56.95 -4.46 3.00
CA LEU A 17 56.34 -3.13 3.06
C LEU A 17 55.09 -3.03 2.22
N ALA A 18 55.13 -3.55 0.96
CA ALA A 18 53.97 -3.58 0.09
C ALA A 18 52.80 -4.41 0.69
N ARG A 19 53.10 -5.60 1.28
CA ARG A 19 52.10 -6.41 1.96
C ARG A 19 51.49 -5.70 3.17
N THR A 20 52.29 -5.03 3.95
CA THR A 20 51.84 -4.26 5.13
C THR A 20 50.97 -3.08 4.72
N GLY A 21 51.35 -2.37 3.66
CA GLY A 21 50.56 -1.26 3.09
C GLY A 21 49.19 -1.74 2.60
N LEU A 22 49.09 -2.90 1.93
CA LEU A 22 47.83 -3.48 1.52
C LEU A 22 46.91 -3.88 2.71
N ARG A 23 47.52 -4.47 3.76
CA ARG A 23 46.77 -4.81 4.99
C ARG A 23 46.25 -3.55 5.71
N MET A 24 47.11 -2.52 5.81
CA MET A 24 46.73 -1.25 6.40
C MET A 24 45.57 -0.60 5.64
N GLY A 25 45.64 -0.56 4.31
CA GLY A 25 44.55 -0.03 3.48
C GLY A 25 43.22 -0.75 3.69
N LYS A 26 43.23 -2.09 3.77
CA LYS A 26 42.02 -2.88 4.08
C LYS A 26 41.48 -2.60 5.49
N THR A 27 42.35 -2.44 6.48
CA THR A 27 41.93 -2.13 7.85
C THR A 27 41.31 -0.74 7.95
N LEU A 28 41.91 0.26 7.27
CA LEU A 28 41.39 1.62 7.18
C LEU A 28 40.03 1.64 6.46
N GLU A 29 39.88 0.88 5.39
CA GLU A 29 38.58 0.75 4.70
C GLU A 29 37.49 0.21 5.63
N LYS A 30 37.80 -0.83 6.42
CA LYS A 30 36.85 -1.39 7.40
C LYS A 30 36.54 -0.43 8.54
N LEU A 31 37.52 0.32 8.99
CA LEU A 31 37.34 1.32 10.04
C LEU A 31 36.48 2.51 9.55
N ALA A 32 36.76 2.99 8.33
CA ALA A 32 36.06 4.10 7.74
C ALA A 32 34.60 3.76 7.40
N SER A 33 34.32 2.53 6.93
CA SER A 33 32.97 2.06 6.60
C SER A 33 32.15 1.61 7.82
N GLY A 34 32.83 1.23 8.93
CA GLY A 34 32.20 0.61 10.09
C GLY A 34 31.74 -0.82 9.85
N TYR A 35 31.98 -1.40 8.67
CA TYR A 35 31.60 -2.76 8.34
C TYR A 35 32.80 -3.71 8.31
N ARG A 36 32.62 -4.91 8.86
CA ARG A 36 33.64 -5.96 8.79
C ARG A 36 33.83 -6.54 7.39
N ILE A 37 32.76 -6.60 6.61
CA ILE A 37 32.70 -7.14 5.26
C ILE A 37 32.28 -6.01 4.32
N ASN A 38 33.22 -5.52 3.48
CA ASN A 38 32.97 -4.47 2.50
C ASN A 38 32.93 -4.99 1.08
N ARG A 39 33.69 -6.03 0.81
CA ARG A 39 33.83 -6.60 -0.54
C ARG A 39 33.55 -8.09 -0.52
N ALA A 40 33.10 -8.63 -1.67
CA ALA A 40 32.92 -10.07 -1.85
C ALA A 40 34.21 -10.87 -1.60
N ALA A 41 35.39 -10.22 -1.82
CA ALA A 41 36.69 -10.81 -1.56
C ALA A 41 36.99 -11.01 -0.05
N ASP A 42 36.31 -10.31 0.85
CA ASP A 42 36.47 -10.49 2.30
C ASP A 42 35.67 -11.71 2.80
N ASP A 43 34.41 -11.84 2.36
CA ASP A 43 33.53 -12.97 2.67
C ASP A 43 32.31 -12.91 1.73
N ALA A 44 32.34 -13.74 0.68
CA ALA A 44 31.25 -13.78 -0.30
C ALA A 44 29.94 -14.33 0.27
N ALA A 45 30.01 -15.35 1.14
CA ALA A 45 28.82 -15.95 1.75
C ALA A 45 28.16 -15.00 2.75
N GLY A 46 28.96 -14.37 3.62
CA GLY A 46 28.47 -13.40 4.60
C GLY A 46 27.90 -12.14 3.92
N LEU A 47 28.48 -11.68 2.82
CA LEU A 47 27.96 -10.57 2.05
C LEU A 47 26.59 -10.91 1.43
N ALA A 48 26.43 -12.09 0.81
CA ALA A 48 25.19 -12.55 0.24
C ALA A 48 24.05 -12.63 1.27
N ILE A 49 24.35 -13.17 2.45
CA ILE A 49 23.40 -13.24 3.58
C ILE A 49 23.02 -11.84 4.05
N SER A 50 24.02 -10.95 4.21
CA SER A 50 23.81 -9.57 4.65
C SER A 50 22.90 -8.79 3.67
N GLU A 51 23.15 -8.92 2.36
CA GLU A 51 22.32 -8.25 1.34
C GLU A 51 20.90 -8.83 1.29
N LYS A 52 20.72 -10.14 1.47
CA LYS A 52 19.40 -10.77 1.59
C LYS A 52 18.65 -10.23 2.81
N MET A 53 19.31 -10.14 3.96
CA MET A 53 18.72 -9.57 5.18
C MET A 53 18.36 -8.08 5.01
N ARG A 54 19.21 -7.29 4.38
CA ARG A 54 18.94 -5.89 4.06
C ARG A 54 17.76 -5.73 3.12
N ALA A 55 17.64 -6.59 2.12
CA ALA A 55 16.49 -6.60 1.21
C ALA A 55 15.20 -6.94 1.98
N GLN A 56 15.24 -7.92 2.88
CA GLN A 56 14.11 -8.28 3.72
C GLN A 56 13.70 -7.15 4.67
N ILE A 57 14.67 -6.50 5.32
CA ILE A 57 14.41 -5.33 6.20
C ILE A 57 13.76 -4.20 5.41
N ARG A 58 14.26 -3.90 4.20
CA ARG A 58 13.66 -2.88 3.33
C ARG A 58 12.24 -3.25 2.91
N GLY A 59 12.01 -4.52 2.58
CA GLY A 59 10.69 -5.05 2.29
C GLY A 59 9.72 -4.91 3.46
N ASN A 60 10.15 -5.30 4.67
CA ASN A 60 9.32 -5.17 5.88
C ASN A 60 9.02 -3.70 6.22
N LYS A 61 10.00 -2.80 6.07
CA LYS A 61 9.76 -1.37 6.26
C LYS A 61 8.75 -0.81 5.26
N GLN A 62 8.78 -1.28 4.00
CA GLN A 62 7.79 -0.87 3.02
C GLN A 62 6.42 -1.45 3.32
N ALA A 63 6.33 -2.73 3.72
CA ALA A 63 5.09 -3.34 4.14
C ALA A 63 4.44 -2.61 5.33
N LEU A 64 5.26 -2.14 6.29
CA LEU A 64 4.76 -1.34 7.41
C LEU A 64 4.17 -0.01 6.94
N ARG A 65 4.84 0.71 6.02
CA ARG A 65 4.29 1.94 5.43
C ARG A 65 2.98 1.67 4.69
N ASN A 66 2.94 0.62 3.87
CA ASN A 66 1.73 0.26 3.15
C ASN A 66 0.57 -0.08 4.10
N ALA A 67 0.86 -0.70 5.25
CA ALA A 67 -0.14 -0.95 6.29
C ALA A 67 -0.65 0.35 6.93
N GLN A 68 0.23 1.31 7.18
CA GLN A 68 -0.14 2.63 7.70
C GLN A 68 -1.00 3.41 6.69
N ASP A 69 -0.65 3.36 5.40
CA ASP A 69 -1.46 3.96 4.34
C ASP A 69 -2.86 3.30 4.27
N GLY A 70 -2.92 1.97 4.43
CA GLY A 70 -4.19 1.25 4.51
C GLY A 70 -5.03 1.65 5.72
N ILE A 71 -4.42 1.84 6.88
CA ILE A 71 -5.12 2.35 8.09
C ILE A 71 -5.68 3.75 7.83
N SER A 72 -4.89 4.65 7.25
CA SER A 72 -5.32 6.01 6.93
C SER A 72 -6.49 6.03 5.94
N MET A 73 -6.47 5.14 4.95
CA MET A 73 -7.58 4.96 4.01
C MET A 73 -8.86 4.49 4.73
N LEU A 74 -8.73 3.53 5.66
CA LEU A 74 -9.88 3.05 6.46
C LEU A 74 -10.43 4.14 7.37
N GLN A 75 -9.58 4.93 8.00
CA GLN A 75 -10.01 6.06 8.84
C GLN A 75 -10.77 7.12 8.02
N THR A 76 -10.34 7.39 6.78
CA THR A 76 -11.07 8.27 5.87
C THR A 76 -12.45 7.70 5.52
N ALA A 77 -12.53 6.39 5.27
CA ALA A 77 -13.80 5.72 5.00
C ALA A 77 -14.72 5.73 6.23
N GLU A 78 -14.17 5.49 7.40
CA GLU A 78 -14.89 5.49 8.68
C GLU A 78 -15.51 6.87 8.96
N GLY A 79 -14.74 7.95 8.82
CA GLY A 79 -15.27 9.30 8.98
C GLY A 79 -16.41 9.62 8.02
N ALA A 80 -16.34 9.19 6.76
CA ALA A 80 -17.44 9.38 5.81
C ALA A 80 -18.67 8.50 6.16
N MET A 81 -18.45 7.30 6.71
CA MET A 81 -19.53 6.43 7.16
C MET A 81 -20.27 6.99 8.39
N ASP A 82 -19.56 7.69 9.28
CA ASP A 82 -20.18 8.36 10.42
C ASP A 82 -21.16 9.44 9.98
N GLU A 83 -20.82 10.23 8.96
CA GLU A 83 -21.74 11.20 8.35
C GLU A 83 -22.96 10.51 7.72
N VAL A 84 -22.77 9.39 7.02
CA VAL A 84 -23.86 8.60 6.45
C VAL A 84 -24.78 8.09 7.57
N HIS A 85 -24.23 7.63 8.71
CA HIS A 85 -25.01 7.21 9.85
C HIS A 85 -25.86 8.34 10.45
N ALA A 86 -25.30 9.54 10.59
CA ALA A 86 -26.03 10.70 11.07
C ALA A 86 -27.21 11.05 10.13
N ILE A 87 -26.98 11.03 8.81
CA ILE A 87 -28.04 11.24 7.83
C ILE A 87 -29.12 10.17 7.91
N LEU A 88 -28.75 8.90 8.03
CA LEU A 88 -29.72 7.80 8.16
C LEU A 88 -30.55 7.90 9.43
N GLN A 89 -29.98 8.34 10.54
CA GLN A 89 -30.73 8.63 11.77
C GLN A 89 -31.73 9.76 11.54
N ARG A 90 -31.33 10.83 10.88
CA ARG A 90 -32.23 11.93 10.53
C ARG A 90 -33.36 11.46 9.61
N MET A 91 -33.07 10.67 8.60
CA MET A 91 -34.09 10.09 7.72
C MET A 91 -35.07 9.21 8.50
N ARG A 92 -34.60 8.47 9.51
CA ARG A 92 -35.45 7.67 10.37
C ARG A 92 -36.39 8.53 11.23
N GLU A 93 -35.90 9.63 11.81
CA GLU A 93 -36.70 10.59 12.54
C GLU A 93 -37.81 11.17 11.66
N LEU A 94 -37.49 11.60 10.47
CA LEU A 94 -38.42 12.14 9.47
C LEU A 94 -39.47 11.09 9.06
N ALA A 95 -39.07 9.83 8.90
CA ALA A 95 -39.97 8.75 8.55
C ALA A 95 -40.98 8.46 9.72
N VAL A 96 -40.53 8.51 10.98
CA VAL A 96 -41.40 8.37 12.14
C VAL A 96 -42.35 9.58 12.24
N GLN A 97 -41.87 10.79 11.98
CA GLN A 97 -42.68 12.00 11.93
C GLN A 97 -43.75 11.91 10.84
N ALA A 98 -43.39 11.47 9.63
CA ALA A 98 -44.33 11.31 8.52
C ALA A 98 -45.40 10.23 8.80
N ALA A 99 -45.09 9.22 9.63
CA ALA A 99 -46.04 8.17 10.03
C ALA A 99 -47.07 8.66 11.07
N ASN A 100 -46.94 9.87 11.58
CA ASN A 100 -47.90 10.43 12.53
C ASN A 100 -49.26 10.65 11.84
N GLY A 101 -50.32 10.10 12.39
CA GLY A 101 -51.70 10.20 11.89
C GLY A 101 -52.32 11.58 11.97
N THR A 102 -51.65 12.57 12.59
CA THR A 102 -52.13 13.98 12.64
C THR A 102 -51.89 14.74 11.34
N TYR A 103 -51.03 14.25 10.46
CA TYR A 103 -50.77 14.84 9.16
C TYR A 103 -51.73 14.26 8.10
N ALA A 104 -52.35 15.13 7.31
CA ALA A 104 -53.17 14.71 6.19
C ALA A 104 -52.35 13.93 5.15
N ASP A 105 -52.94 12.91 4.49
CA ASP A 105 -52.24 12.03 3.58
C ASP A 105 -51.57 12.72 2.39
N ASN A 106 -52.10 13.85 1.96
CA ASN A 106 -51.55 14.70 0.90
C ASN A 106 -51.26 16.11 1.38
N GLY A 107 -51.01 16.29 2.70
CA GLY A 107 -50.71 17.59 3.29
C GLY A 107 -49.35 18.17 2.88
N PRO A 108 -49.20 19.49 2.94
CA PRO A 108 -47.92 20.17 2.63
C PRO A 108 -46.80 19.70 3.58
N GLU A 109 -47.12 19.29 4.80
CA GLU A 109 -46.15 18.82 5.79
C GLU A 109 -45.52 17.49 5.36
N ARG A 110 -46.28 16.51 4.88
CA ARG A 110 -45.76 15.24 4.36
C ARG A 110 -44.99 15.44 3.08
N THR A 111 -45.39 16.38 2.23
CA THR A 111 -44.65 16.74 1.01
C THR A 111 -43.28 17.32 1.35
N SER A 112 -43.22 18.27 2.29
CA SER A 112 -41.96 18.86 2.74
C SER A 112 -41.01 17.84 3.37
N ILE A 113 -41.52 16.90 4.22
CA ILE A 113 -40.75 15.81 4.78
C ILE A 113 -40.22 14.90 3.66
N GLY A 114 -41.01 14.60 2.64
CA GLY A 114 -40.62 13.83 1.48
C GLY A 114 -39.48 14.48 0.71
N GLU A 115 -39.55 15.79 0.48
CA GLU A 115 -38.50 16.57 -0.17
C GLU A 115 -37.19 16.55 0.64
N GLU A 116 -37.26 16.70 1.99
CA GLU A 116 -36.08 16.61 2.87
C GLU A 116 -35.44 15.23 2.77
N ILE A 117 -36.21 14.14 2.78
CA ILE A 117 -35.70 12.77 2.63
C ILE A 117 -34.98 12.60 1.27
N VAL A 118 -35.54 13.17 0.19
CA VAL A 118 -34.92 13.13 -1.13
C VAL A 118 -33.59 13.87 -1.14
N GLN A 119 -33.50 15.03 -0.48
CA GLN A 119 -32.26 15.78 -0.34
C GLN A 119 -31.20 15.01 0.47
N LEU A 120 -31.60 14.43 1.62
CA LEU A 120 -30.72 13.60 2.44
C LEU A 120 -30.18 12.39 1.67
N ARG A 121 -31.02 11.75 0.84
CA ARG A 121 -30.55 10.68 -0.04
C ARG A 121 -29.51 11.14 -1.04
N LYS A 122 -29.71 12.30 -1.68
CA LYS A 122 -28.72 12.90 -2.60
C LYS A 122 -27.41 13.21 -1.87
N GLU A 123 -27.49 13.60 -0.60
CA GLU A 123 -26.30 13.88 0.20
C GLU A 123 -25.53 12.61 0.52
N ILE A 124 -26.18 11.48 0.80
CA ILE A 124 -25.52 10.17 0.92
C ILE A 124 -24.81 9.81 -0.38
N ASP A 125 -25.47 9.96 -1.52
CA ASP A 125 -24.86 9.71 -2.83
C ASP A 125 -23.65 10.62 -3.05
N ARG A 126 -23.75 11.92 -2.69
CA ARG A 126 -22.64 12.86 -2.77
C ARG A 126 -21.46 12.42 -1.91
N ILE A 127 -21.68 12.02 -0.66
CA ILE A 127 -20.64 11.54 0.25
C ILE A 127 -19.97 10.30 -0.35
N ALA A 128 -20.74 9.35 -0.86
CA ALA A 128 -20.20 8.13 -1.45
C ALA A 128 -19.31 8.40 -2.68
N TYR A 129 -19.67 9.39 -3.49
CA TYR A 129 -18.90 9.76 -4.68
C TYR A 129 -17.78 10.77 -4.42
N SER A 130 -17.88 11.60 -3.38
CA SER A 130 -16.85 12.59 -3.05
C SER A 130 -15.72 12.02 -2.21
N THR A 131 -15.99 11.00 -1.38
CA THR A 131 -14.99 10.43 -0.50
C THR A 131 -13.94 9.67 -1.29
N GLU A 132 -12.72 10.20 -1.28
CA GLU A 132 -11.57 9.60 -1.97
C GLU A 132 -10.31 9.64 -1.10
N PHE A 133 -9.44 8.67 -1.30
CA PHE A 133 -8.12 8.60 -0.73
C PHE A 133 -7.10 8.42 -1.84
N ASN A 134 -6.17 9.37 -1.97
CA ASN A 134 -5.16 9.36 -3.04
C ASN A 134 -5.78 9.20 -4.46
N GLY A 135 -6.90 9.88 -4.74
CA GLY A 135 -7.61 9.81 -6.02
C GLY A 135 -8.41 8.52 -6.25
N GLN A 136 -8.51 7.65 -5.25
CA GLN A 136 -9.30 6.42 -5.31
C GLN A 136 -10.58 6.57 -4.50
N LYS A 137 -11.73 6.27 -5.10
CA LYS A 137 -13.03 6.27 -4.41
C LYS A 137 -13.10 5.10 -3.44
N VAL A 138 -13.35 5.41 -2.16
CA VAL A 138 -13.28 4.41 -1.08
C VAL A 138 -14.63 3.70 -0.90
N LEU A 139 -15.76 4.41 -1.07
CA LEU A 139 -17.11 3.92 -0.77
C LEU A 139 -17.88 3.38 -1.98
N THR A 140 -17.40 3.57 -3.21
CA THR A 140 -18.11 3.17 -4.44
C THR A 140 -17.95 1.70 -4.82
N GLY A 141 -17.20 0.90 -4.05
CA GLY A 141 -16.91 -0.51 -4.38
C GLY A 141 -15.81 -0.69 -5.45
N ALA A 142 -15.20 0.39 -5.95
CA ALA A 142 -14.13 0.32 -6.95
C ALA A 142 -12.89 -0.47 -6.45
N LEU A 143 -12.67 -0.52 -5.13
CA LEU A 143 -11.59 -1.26 -4.50
C LEU A 143 -11.73 -2.78 -4.65
N SER A 144 -12.95 -3.30 -4.80
CA SER A 144 -13.17 -4.74 -5.02
C SER A 144 -12.58 -5.23 -6.35
N SER A 145 -12.53 -4.37 -7.38
CA SER A 145 -11.91 -4.68 -8.66
C SER A 145 -10.38 -4.66 -8.61
N MET A 146 -9.79 -3.90 -7.70
CA MET A 146 -8.33 -3.86 -7.48
C MET A 146 -7.83 -5.07 -6.70
N ALA A 147 -8.61 -5.59 -5.76
CA ALA A 147 -8.29 -6.84 -5.06
C ALA A 147 -8.30 -8.04 -6.02
N ALA A 148 -9.04 -7.98 -7.12
CA ALA A 148 -9.05 -8.99 -8.18
C ALA A 148 -7.81 -8.93 -9.10
N GLY A 149 -6.96 -7.91 -8.97
CA GLY A 149 -5.71 -7.73 -9.73
C GLY A 149 -4.51 -8.51 -9.20
N VAL A 150 -4.68 -9.42 -8.23
CA VAL A 150 -3.64 -10.39 -7.86
C VAL A 150 -3.43 -11.33 -9.06
N PRO A 151 -2.22 -11.36 -9.69
CA PRO A 151 -1.98 -12.23 -10.84
C PRO A 151 -2.16 -13.69 -10.42
N GLY A 152 -3.27 -14.29 -10.81
CA GLY A 152 -3.69 -15.64 -10.42
C GLY A 152 -5.20 -15.82 -10.33
N THR A 153 -5.96 -14.77 -10.08
CA THR A 153 -7.42 -14.86 -10.05
C THR A 153 -7.99 -14.32 -11.36
N LYS A 154 -8.01 -15.16 -12.38
CA LYS A 154 -8.81 -14.89 -13.59
C LYS A 154 -10.25 -14.67 -13.14
N GLY A 155 -10.72 -13.44 -13.23
CA GLY A 155 -12.07 -13.05 -12.89
C GLY A 155 -13.07 -14.00 -13.56
N ARG A 156 -13.83 -14.67 -12.74
CA ARG A 156 -15.03 -15.40 -13.16
C ARG A 156 -16.02 -14.36 -13.65
N ARG A 157 -15.83 -13.93 -14.91
CA ARG A 157 -16.83 -13.13 -15.60
C ARG A 157 -18.11 -13.97 -15.58
N SER A 158 -19.13 -13.46 -14.91
CA SER A 158 -20.45 -14.08 -14.86
C SER A 158 -20.91 -14.38 -16.29
N ALA A 159 -20.93 -15.64 -16.63
CA ALA A 159 -21.45 -16.16 -17.89
C ALA A 159 -23.00 -16.12 -17.90
N THR A 160 -23.59 -14.96 -17.62
CA THR A 160 -25.05 -14.75 -17.62
C THR A 160 -25.54 -13.87 -18.76
N ARG A 161 -24.73 -13.68 -19.81
CA ARG A 161 -25.16 -12.83 -20.93
C ARG A 161 -25.18 -13.51 -22.31
N THR A 162 -25.20 -14.83 -22.37
CA THR A 162 -25.18 -15.54 -23.67
C THR A 162 -26.38 -16.49 -23.92
N LEU A 163 -27.45 -16.44 -23.12
CA LEU A 163 -28.63 -17.28 -23.36
C LEU A 163 -29.86 -16.51 -23.87
N ALA A 164 -29.75 -15.25 -24.25
CA ALA A 164 -30.89 -14.48 -24.78
C ALA A 164 -30.87 -14.28 -26.31
N ARG A 165 -30.06 -15.03 -27.08
CA ARG A 165 -30.01 -14.86 -28.53
C ARG A 165 -30.14 -16.17 -29.35
N ALA A 166 -30.62 -17.24 -28.75
CA ALA A 166 -30.86 -18.51 -29.48
C ALA A 166 -32.32 -18.95 -29.39
N GLY A 167 -33.27 -18.05 -29.62
CA GLY A 167 -34.68 -18.35 -29.56
C GLY A 167 -35.52 -17.52 -30.52
N ARG A 168 -35.12 -17.43 -31.79
CA ARG A 168 -35.99 -16.96 -32.86
C ARG A 168 -35.50 -17.46 -34.22
N ILE A 169 -35.69 -18.74 -34.49
CA ILE A 169 -35.86 -19.30 -35.83
C ILE A 169 -36.87 -20.39 -35.65
N TRP A 170 -38.02 -20.22 -36.21
CA TRP A 170 -39.25 -20.88 -36.64
C TRP A 170 -40.48 -20.13 -36.23
#